data_9555c275175f2c3561d30aaa4c70a772
#
_entry.id   9555c275175f2c3561d30aaa4c70a772
#
_cell.length_a   1.000
_cell.length_b   1.000
_cell.length_c   1.000
_cell.angle_alpha   90.00
_cell.angle_beta   90.00
_cell.angle_gamma   90.00
#
_symmetry.space_group_name_H-M   'P 1'
#
loop_
_entity.id
_entity.type
_entity.pdbx_description
1 polymer ?
#
loop_
_entity_poly.entity_id
_entity_poly.type
_entity_poly.pdbx_seq_one_letter_code
_entity_poly.pdbx_strand_id
1 'polypeptide(L)'
;MRKLIRNICVFFALVMTLTCLACCASKTSSQSETEDPSNCTYTVVITDLENGEGIEGVIVNFCTDSTCVPVTTDEEGTAVFTGEPYKYHVQIIKCPEGYDMPEESDWYTEEKTETFNVTLAAVKK
;
A
#
# COMPACT_ATOMS: atom_id res chain seq x y z
N MET A 1 31.09 -16.81 44.17
CA MET A 1 29.97 -16.24 43.43
C MET A 1 30.30 -15.00 42.58
N ARG A 2 31.14 -14.10 43.07
CA ARG A 2 31.47 -12.85 42.30
C ARG A 2 32.25 -13.09 41.00
N LYS A 3 33.03 -14.16 40.87
CA LYS A 3 33.79 -14.50 39.67
C LYS A 3 32.95 -15.14 38.58
N LEU A 4 31.85 -15.83 38.94
CA LEU A 4 30.97 -16.48 37.96
C LEU A 4 30.11 -15.45 37.21
N ILE A 5 29.63 -14.43 37.91
CA ILE A 5 28.77 -13.39 37.33
C ILE A 5 29.57 -12.52 36.33
N ARG A 6 30.88 -12.30 36.61
CA ARG A 6 31.73 -11.53 35.74
C ARG A 6 32.04 -12.21 34.38
N ASN A 7 32.14 -13.55 34.41
CA ASN A 7 32.32 -14.31 33.18
C ASN A 7 31.04 -14.44 32.35
N ILE A 8 29.88 -14.48 33.00
CA ILE A 8 28.58 -14.52 32.29
C ILE A 8 28.31 -13.18 31.58
N CYS A 9 28.64 -12.06 32.21
CA CYS A 9 28.48 -10.74 31.55
C CYS A 9 29.41 -10.55 30.35
N VAL A 10 30.64 -11.10 30.40
CA VAL A 10 31.58 -11.01 29.28
C VAL A 10 31.14 -11.90 28.12
N PHE A 11 30.55 -13.09 28.39
CA PHE A 11 30.01 -13.94 27.36
C PHE A 11 28.74 -13.35 26.69
N PHE A 12 27.90 -12.69 27.49
CA PHE A 12 26.72 -12.01 26.94
C PHE A 12 27.08 -10.80 26.07
N ALA A 13 28.11 -10.06 26.45
CA ALA A 13 28.60 -8.94 25.65
C ALA A 13 29.24 -9.39 24.31
N LEU A 14 29.87 -10.58 24.27
CA LEU A 14 30.52 -11.10 23.08
C LEU A 14 29.53 -11.70 22.08
N VAL A 15 28.41 -12.26 22.56
CA VAL A 15 27.34 -12.82 21.70
C VAL A 15 26.49 -11.73 21.05
N MET A 16 26.33 -10.57 21.69
CA MET A 16 25.56 -9.45 21.16
C MET A 16 26.25 -8.72 20.01
N THR A 17 27.56 -8.84 19.85
CA THR A 17 28.30 -8.17 18.77
C THR A 17 28.36 -8.95 17.48
N LEU A 18 27.95 -10.23 17.47
CA LEU A 18 28.03 -11.09 16.27
C LEU A 18 26.72 -11.21 15.51
N THR A 19 25.62 -10.66 16.03
CA THR A 19 24.28 -10.74 15.41
C THR A 19 23.88 -9.51 14.58
N CYS A 20 24.73 -8.48 14.46
CA CYS A 20 24.43 -7.27 13.67
C CYS A 20 24.90 -7.28 12.22
N LEU A 21 25.34 -8.42 11.66
CA LEU A 21 25.86 -8.48 10.29
C LEU A 21 25.02 -9.30 9.29
N ALA A 22 23.78 -9.61 9.65
CA ALA A 22 22.89 -10.38 8.78
C ALA A 22 21.56 -9.66 8.49
N CYS A 23 21.54 -8.33 8.47
CA CYS A 23 20.34 -7.58 8.14
C CYS A 23 20.62 -6.50 7.08
N CYS A 24 21.18 -6.92 5.93
CA CYS A 24 21.24 -6.13 4.72
C CYS A 24 21.01 -7.02 3.51
N ALA A 25 19.83 -7.64 3.44
CA ALA A 25 19.26 -8.10 2.19
C ALA A 25 17.83 -7.55 2.11
N SER A 26 17.67 -6.26 2.32
CA SER A 26 16.53 -5.55 1.78
C SER A 26 16.72 -5.57 0.26
N LYS A 27 15.88 -6.33 -0.41
CA LYS A 27 15.60 -6.09 -1.81
C LYS A 27 15.02 -4.68 -1.89
N THR A 28 15.88 -3.74 -2.06
CA THR A 28 15.57 -2.43 -2.56
C THR A 28 15.15 -2.64 -4.02
N SER A 29 13.86 -2.79 -4.26
CA SER A 29 13.31 -2.33 -5.52
C SER A 29 13.42 -0.82 -5.47
N SER A 30 14.56 -0.30 -5.84
CA SER A 30 14.72 1.10 -6.19
C SER A 30 13.97 1.33 -7.48
N GLN A 31 12.66 1.55 -7.37
CA GLN A 31 12.07 2.52 -8.26
C GLN A 31 12.48 3.87 -7.68
N SER A 32 13.51 4.42 -8.25
CA SER A 32 13.83 5.82 -8.17
C SER A 32 12.72 6.57 -8.91
N GLU A 33 11.57 6.72 -8.23
CA GLU A 33 10.62 7.74 -8.59
C GLU A 33 11.31 9.05 -8.24
N THR A 34 11.76 9.74 -9.27
CA THR A 34 12.05 11.16 -9.19
C THR A 34 10.69 11.80 -8.89
N GLU A 35 10.41 12.02 -7.62
CA GLU A 35 9.25 12.81 -7.21
C GLU A 35 9.46 14.21 -7.79
N ASP A 36 8.80 14.47 -8.89
CA ASP A 36 8.62 15.83 -9.40
C ASP A 36 7.79 16.56 -8.34
N PRO A 37 8.31 17.62 -7.69
CA PRO A 37 7.60 18.33 -6.62
C PRO A 37 6.28 18.97 -7.09
N SER A 38 5.99 18.92 -8.38
CA SER A 38 4.73 19.38 -8.97
C SER A 38 3.65 18.29 -9.08
N ASN A 39 3.98 17.01 -8.81
CA ASN A 39 3.02 15.91 -8.93
C ASN A 39 2.37 15.57 -7.59
N CYS A 40 1.12 15.13 -7.65
CA CYS A 40 0.38 14.58 -6.52
C CYS A 40 0.30 13.06 -6.62
N THR A 41 0.26 12.38 -5.49
CA THR A 41 0.04 10.95 -5.41
C THR A 41 -1.35 10.68 -4.86
N TYR A 42 -2.12 9.92 -5.60
CA TYR A 42 -3.47 9.49 -5.27
C TYR A 42 -3.45 7.99 -4.99
N THR A 43 -3.86 7.62 -3.79
CA THR A 43 -3.85 6.22 -3.34
C THR A 43 -5.26 5.76 -3.04
N VAL A 44 -5.66 4.60 -3.56
CA VAL A 44 -6.91 3.94 -3.21
C VAL A 44 -6.58 2.64 -2.50
N VAL A 45 -7.03 2.48 -1.27
CA VAL A 45 -6.87 1.27 -0.47
C VAL A 45 -8.21 0.55 -0.40
N ILE A 46 -8.25 -0.68 -0.89
CA ILE A 46 -9.47 -1.49 -0.94
C ILE A 46 -9.31 -2.71 -0.06
N THR A 47 -10.21 -2.85 0.91
CA THR A 47 -10.17 -3.90 1.91
C THR A 47 -11.48 -4.66 1.99
N ASP A 48 -11.40 -5.90 2.44
CA ASP A 48 -12.55 -6.74 2.73
C ASP A 48 -13.29 -6.23 3.98
N LEU A 49 -14.60 -6.10 3.89
CA LEU A 49 -15.45 -5.60 4.97
C LEU A 49 -15.47 -6.52 6.20
N GLU A 50 -15.26 -7.83 6.02
CA GLU A 50 -15.38 -8.79 7.11
C GLU A 50 -14.06 -8.98 7.89
N ASN A 51 -12.91 -9.02 7.20
CA ASN A 51 -11.62 -9.30 7.81
C ASN A 51 -10.60 -8.14 7.74
N GLY A 52 -10.88 -7.10 6.94
CA GLY A 52 -9.99 -5.95 6.78
C GLY A 52 -8.73 -6.22 5.95
N GLU A 53 -8.63 -7.38 5.29
CA GLU A 53 -7.51 -7.70 4.40
C GLU A 53 -7.60 -6.93 3.08
N GLY A 54 -6.44 -6.61 2.50
CA GLY A 54 -6.37 -5.97 1.19
C GLY A 54 -6.90 -6.86 0.08
N ILE A 55 -7.59 -6.28 -0.90
CA ILE A 55 -8.16 -7.01 -2.04
C ILE A 55 -7.37 -6.70 -3.29
N GLU A 56 -6.63 -7.69 -3.78
CA GLU A 56 -5.90 -7.64 -5.05
C GLU A 56 -6.85 -7.74 -6.26
N GLY A 57 -6.46 -7.11 -7.36
CA GLY A 57 -7.13 -7.29 -8.67
C GLY A 57 -8.35 -6.41 -8.88
N VAL A 58 -8.61 -5.44 -8.01
CA VAL A 58 -9.62 -4.40 -8.26
C VAL A 58 -9.09 -3.40 -9.25
N ILE A 59 -9.85 -3.06 -10.28
CA ILE A 59 -9.46 -2.06 -11.26
C ILE A 59 -10.11 -0.73 -10.93
N VAL A 60 -9.26 0.28 -10.70
CA VAL A 60 -9.63 1.66 -10.40
C VAL A 60 -9.18 2.56 -11.54
N ASN A 61 -10.09 3.35 -12.10
CA ASN A 61 -9.77 4.36 -13.10
C ASN A 61 -9.56 5.72 -12.46
N PHE A 62 -8.54 6.44 -12.92
CA PHE A 62 -8.33 7.86 -12.65
C PHE A 62 -8.56 8.62 -13.95
N CYS A 63 -9.65 9.37 -14.03
CA CYS A 63 -10.09 10.03 -15.24
C CYS A 63 -9.97 11.55 -15.14
N THR A 64 -9.43 12.15 -16.21
CA THR A 64 -9.59 13.59 -16.54
C THR A 64 -10.80 13.76 -17.47
N ASP A 65 -11.05 14.96 -17.96
CA ASP A 65 -12.10 15.23 -18.94
C ASP A 65 -11.92 14.49 -20.27
N SER A 66 -10.72 14.03 -20.58
CA SER A 66 -10.36 13.44 -21.88
C SER A 66 -9.72 12.06 -21.82
N THR A 67 -9.21 11.64 -20.67
CA THR A 67 -8.40 10.42 -20.55
C THR A 67 -8.63 9.74 -19.22
N CYS A 68 -8.68 8.40 -19.22
CA CYS A 68 -8.69 7.57 -18.02
C CYS A 68 -7.46 6.67 -17.95
N VAL A 69 -6.88 6.55 -16.78
CA VAL A 69 -5.76 5.65 -16.50
C VAL A 69 -6.23 4.56 -15.51
N PRO A 70 -6.32 3.30 -15.96
CA PRO A 70 -6.65 2.20 -15.08
C PRO A 70 -5.45 1.78 -14.25
N VAL A 71 -5.65 1.57 -12.95
CA VAL A 71 -4.68 1.02 -12.00
C VAL A 71 -5.30 -0.17 -11.31
N THR A 72 -4.56 -1.27 -11.19
CA THR A 72 -5.01 -2.47 -10.48
C THR A 72 -4.43 -2.51 -9.08
N THR A 73 -5.23 -2.87 -8.08
CA THR A 73 -4.75 -3.04 -6.72
C THR A 73 -3.78 -4.21 -6.61
N ASP A 74 -2.75 -4.02 -5.78
CA ASP A 74 -1.75 -5.02 -5.41
C ASP A 74 -2.25 -6.00 -4.31
N GLU A 75 -1.37 -6.85 -3.80
CA GLU A 75 -1.66 -7.84 -2.75
C GLU A 75 -2.14 -7.19 -1.43
N GLU A 76 -1.74 -5.96 -1.17
CA GLU A 76 -2.20 -5.17 -0.01
C GLU A 76 -3.51 -4.40 -0.29
N GLY A 77 -4.10 -4.58 -1.45
CA GLY A 77 -5.32 -3.88 -1.87
C GLY A 77 -5.10 -2.43 -2.26
N THR A 78 -3.87 -2.04 -2.62
CA THR A 78 -3.49 -0.66 -2.88
C THR A 78 -3.33 -0.37 -4.37
N ALA A 79 -4.00 0.67 -4.86
CA ALA A 79 -3.82 1.24 -6.19
C ALA A 79 -3.23 2.65 -6.05
N VAL A 80 -2.09 2.90 -6.68
CA VAL A 80 -1.37 4.18 -6.62
C VAL A 80 -1.31 4.81 -8.01
N PHE A 81 -1.70 6.06 -8.10
CA PHE A 81 -1.59 6.88 -9.30
C PHE A 81 -0.86 8.19 -8.97
N THR A 82 0.14 8.54 -9.76
CA THR A 82 0.89 9.80 -9.64
C THR A 82 0.70 10.63 -10.90
N GLY A 83 0.30 11.88 -10.73
CA GLY A 83 0.04 12.80 -11.82
C GLY A 83 0.02 14.25 -11.37
N GLU A 84 -0.19 15.15 -12.32
CA GLU A 84 -0.35 16.58 -12.02
C GLU A 84 -1.49 16.80 -11.02
N PRO A 85 -1.43 17.87 -10.20
CA PRO A 85 -2.56 18.26 -9.36
C PRO A 85 -3.81 18.48 -10.23
N TYR A 86 -4.80 17.64 -10.06
CA TYR A 86 -6.02 17.66 -10.85
C TYR A 86 -7.19 17.05 -10.07
N LYS A 87 -8.38 17.47 -10.37
CA LYS A 87 -9.61 16.89 -9.82
C LYS A 87 -10.01 15.66 -10.64
N TYR A 88 -9.36 14.53 -10.38
CA TYR A 88 -9.65 13.27 -11.07
C TYR A 88 -11.02 12.72 -10.66
N HIS A 89 -11.76 12.22 -11.64
CA HIS A 89 -12.90 11.34 -11.40
C HIS A 89 -12.37 9.93 -11.21
N VAL A 90 -12.46 9.42 -10.01
CA VAL A 90 -11.98 8.07 -9.64
C VAL A 90 -13.16 7.11 -9.64
N GLN A 91 -13.01 5.97 -10.32
CA GLN A 91 -14.06 4.96 -10.44
C GLN A 91 -13.52 3.56 -10.22
N ILE A 92 -14.21 2.77 -9.42
CA ILE A 92 -13.99 1.32 -9.39
C ILE A 92 -14.79 0.73 -10.56
N ILE A 93 -14.09 0.13 -11.51
CA ILE A 93 -14.72 -0.40 -12.74
C ILE A 93 -14.81 -1.91 -12.77
N LYS A 94 -14.04 -2.60 -11.91
CA LYS A 94 -14.07 -4.05 -11.82
C LYS A 94 -13.62 -4.53 -10.45
N CYS A 95 -14.39 -5.41 -9.86
CA CYS A 95 -14.01 -6.19 -8.69
C CYS A 95 -13.58 -7.60 -9.09
N PRO A 96 -12.66 -8.26 -8.36
CA PRO A 96 -12.31 -9.65 -8.59
C PRO A 96 -13.48 -10.58 -8.26
N GLU A 97 -13.39 -11.82 -8.71
CA GLU A 97 -14.40 -12.85 -8.40
C GLU A 97 -14.55 -13.01 -6.88
N GLY A 98 -15.76 -13.02 -6.40
CA GLY A 98 -16.10 -13.15 -4.99
C GLY A 98 -16.40 -11.84 -4.27
N TYR A 99 -16.37 -10.71 -4.96
CA TYR A 99 -16.71 -9.40 -4.41
C TYR A 99 -17.75 -8.67 -5.25
N ASP A 100 -18.71 -8.05 -4.59
CA ASP A 100 -19.70 -7.18 -5.22
C ASP A 100 -19.14 -5.77 -5.41
N MET A 101 -19.64 -5.09 -6.45
CA MET A 101 -19.37 -3.67 -6.66
C MET A 101 -19.96 -2.86 -5.49
N PRO A 102 -19.22 -1.92 -4.88
CA PRO A 102 -19.74 -1.11 -3.80
C PRO A 102 -20.85 -0.17 -4.30
N GLU A 103 -21.76 0.23 -3.41
CA GLU A 103 -22.83 1.18 -3.74
C GLU A 103 -22.27 2.53 -4.18
N GLU A 104 -21.20 2.98 -3.52
CA GLU A 104 -20.44 4.16 -3.88
C GLU A 104 -19.14 3.71 -4.56
N SER A 105 -19.13 3.75 -5.89
CA SER A 105 -18.03 3.24 -6.73
C SER A 105 -17.27 4.35 -7.45
N ASP A 106 -17.66 5.60 -7.25
CA ASP A 106 -17.02 6.76 -7.89
C ASP A 106 -17.00 7.99 -6.97
N TRP A 107 -15.93 8.77 -7.08
CA TRP A 107 -15.73 10.03 -6.35
C TRP A 107 -14.75 10.94 -7.09
N TYR A 108 -14.54 12.14 -6.59
CA TYR A 108 -13.56 13.09 -7.12
C TYR A 108 -12.44 13.34 -6.13
N THR A 109 -11.20 13.43 -6.62
CA THR A 109 -10.06 13.87 -5.83
C THR A 109 -10.03 15.38 -5.68
N GLU A 110 -9.21 15.87 -4.77
CA GLU A 110 -8.75 17.25 -4.77
C GLU A 110 -7.40 17.38 -5.48
N GLU A 111 -6.96 18.61 -5.76
CA GLU A 111 -5.67 18.90 -6.42
C GLU A 111 -4.50 18.78 -5.41
N LYS A 112 -4.45 17.69 -4.65
CA LYS A 112 -3.44 17.41 -3.63
C LYS A 112 -3.26 15.91 -3.46
N THR A 113 -2.15 15.49 -2.88
CA THR A 113 -1.95 14.08 -2.48
C THR A 113 -3.05 13.63 -1.51
N GLU A 114 -3.73 12.54 -1.84
CA GLU A 114 -4.84 11.99 -1.09
C GLU A 114 -4.82 10.46 -1.01
N THR A 115 -5.43 9.94 0.04
CA THR A 115 -5.68 8.50 0.20
C THR A 115 -7.16 8.25 0.47
N PHE A 116 -7.75 7.34 -0.29
CA PHE A 116 -9.13 6.89 -0.16
C PHE A 116 -9.17 5.47 0.35
N ASN A 117 -10.04 5.19 1.30
CA ASN A 117 -10.25 3.86 1.84
C ASN A 117 -11.65 3.37 1.46
N VAL A 118 -11.73 2.25 0.77
CA VAL A 118 -12.96 1.63 0.30
C VAL A 118 -13.04 0.20 0.83
N THR A 119 -14.21 -0.21 1.29
CA THR A 119 -14.45 -1.59 1.72
C THR A 119 -15.39 -2.29 0.75
N LEU A 120 -15.08 -3.53 0.39
CA LEU A 120 -15.92 -4.38 -0.43
C LEU A 120 -16.54 -5.50 0.40
N ALA A 121 -17.78 -5.82 0.12
CA ALA A 121 -18.45 -6.97 0.70
C ALA A 121 -18.21 -8.22 -0.16
N ALA A 122 -17.83 -9.32 0.48
CA ALA A 122 -17.75 -10.60 -0.19
C ALA A 122 -19.17 -11.11 -0.58
N VAL A 123 -19.29 -11.66 -1.77
CA VAL A 123 -20.53 -12.29 -2.25
C VAL A 123 -20.82 -13.51 -1.40
N LYS A 124 -21.88 -13.49 -0.62
CA LYS A 124 -22.35 -14.67 0.12
C LYS A 124 -23.01 -15.64 -0.86
N LYS A 125 -22.34 -16.78 -1.04
CA LYS A 125 -22.93 -17.92 -1.77
C LYS A 125 -23.93 -18.68 -0.90
#